data_044e58b8592feb799a906d3db5934e89
#
_entry.id   044e58b8592feb799a906d3db5934e89
#
_cell.length_a   1.000
_cell.length_b   1.000
_cell.length_c   1.000
_cell.angle_alpha   90.00
_cell.angle_beta   90.00
_cell.angle_gamma   90.00
#
_symmetry.space_group_name_H-M   'P 1'
#
loop_
_entity.id
_entity.type
_entity.pdbx_description
1 polymer ?
#
loop_
_entity_poly.entity_id
_entity_poly.type
_entity_poly.pdbx_seq_one_letter_code
_entity_poly.pdbx_strand_id
1 'polypeptide(L)'
;MSKTTIFVSGSRSIKFLPQRALQALDRIMAQGFTILVGDCFGVDVLIQRYLSAKGYRQVTVCHINARPRHNLGFNSTQVPGTRQTDKDAYMGRTANFGLAIWDGASPGTAKNMARLKTKVIAVNSNDTTCILCNTTSEIGFVRIPLTFHEPSNPKIPTCYSCYESGKLKQALELRGIKC
;
A
#
# COMPACT_ATOMS: atom_id res chain seq x y z
N MET A 1 -1.49 3.64 28.25
CA MET A 1 -0.75 4.39 27.20
C MET A 1 -1.53 4.28 25.89
N SER A 2 -1.82 5.40 25.22
CA SER A 2 -2.50 5.37 23.92
C SER A 2 -1.56 4.76 22.86
N LYS A 3 -2.09 3.83 22.07
CA LYS A 3 -1.31 3.12 21.06
C LYS A 3 -1.03 4.05 19.87
N THR A 4 0.21 4.12 19.42
CA THR A 4 0.57 4.91 18.24
C THR A 4 -0.20 4.44 17.01
N THR A 5 -0.78 5.39 16.29
CA THR A 5 -1.60 5.15 15.11
C THR A 5 -0.94 5.77 13.88
N ILE A 6 -0.83 4.99 12.82
CA ILE A 6 -0.22 5.41 11.53
C ILE A 6 -1.30 5.46 10.46
N PHE A 7 -1.47 6.62 9.83
CA PHE A 7 -2.26 6.73 8.60
C PHE A 7 -1.42 6.34 7.40
N VAL A 8 -1.78 5.26 6.73
CA VAL A 8 -1.11 4.83 5.51
C VAL A 8 -1.96 5.21 4.31
N SER A 9 -1.39 6.00 3.40
CA SER A 9 -2.05 6.47 2.18
C SER A 9 -1.18 6.25 0.96
N GLY A 10 -1.77 6.31 -0.23
CA GLY A 10 -0.98 6.23 -1.44
C GLY A 10 -1.79 6.39 -2.72
N SER A 11 -1.06 6.42 -3.82
CA SER A 11 -1.61 6.69 -5.13
C SER A 11 -2.35 5.48 -5.70
N ARG A 12 -3.48 5.73 -6.34
CA ARG A 12 -4.29 4.68 -6.99
C ARG A 12 -3.63 4.09 -8.23
N SER A 13 -2.72 4.84 -8.86
CA SER A 13 -1.93 4.42 -10.02
C SER A 13 -0.91 3.33 -9.70
N ILE A 14 -0.44 3.26 -8.45
CA ILE A 14 0.57 2.29 -8.02
C ILE A 14 -0.07 0.90 -7.97
N LYS A 15 0.51 -0.03 -8.71
CA LYS A 15 0.03 -1.41 -8.87
C LYS A 15 0.86 -2.43 -8.09
N PHE A 16 1.95 -2.00 -7.46
CA PHE A 16 2.85 -2.86 -6.70
C PHE A 16 3.61 -2.08 -5.62
N LEU A 17 3.75 -2.64 -4.43
CA LEU A 17 4.49 -1.99 -3.35
C LEU A 17 6.01 -2.22 -3.51
N PRO A 18 6.82 -1.15 -3.57
CA PRO A 18 8.27 -1.29 -3.61
C PRO A 18 8.82 -1.85 -2.29
N GLN A 19 9.98 -2.47 -2.34
CA GLN A 19 10.60 -3.11 -1.17
C GLN A 19 10.73 -2.17 0.03
N ARG A 20 11.06 -0.91 -0.19
CA ARG A 20 11.16 0.10 0.88
C ARG A 20 9.81 0.40 1.56
N ALA A 21 8.68 0.22 0.86
CA ALA A 21 7.35 0.32 1.46
C ALA A 21 7.06 -0.89 2.35
N LEU A 22 7.42 -2.09 1.91
CA LEU A 22 7.28 -3.31 2.70
C LEU A 22 8.12 -3.23 3.98
N GLN A 23 9.38 -2.79 3.88
CA GLN A 23 10.25 -2.59 5.04
C GLN A 23 9.69 -1.56 6.02
N ALA A 24 9.05 -0.50 5.53
CA ALA A 24 8.38 0.48 6.39
C ALA A 24 7.18 -0.13 7.12
N LEU A 25 6.35 -0.92 6.43
CA LEU A 25 5.23 -1.64 7.02
C LEU A 25 5.71 -2.69 8.03
N ASP A 26 6.78 -3.43 7.74
CA ASP A 26 7.36 -4.40 8.67
C ASP A 26 7.80 -3.74 9.98
N ARG A 27 8.42 -2.54 9.91
CA ARG A 27 8.79 -1.78 11.11
C ARG A 27 7.56 -1.31 11.91
N ILE A 28 6.50 -0.87 11.23
CA ILE A 28 5.24 -0.47 11.86
C ILE A 28 4.61 -1.67 12.59
N MET A 29 4.59 -2.84 11.95
CA MET A 29 4.08 -4.08 12.55
C MET A 29 4.92 -4.53 13.75
N ALA A 30 6.25 -4.47 13.64
CA ALA A 30 7.17 -4.84 14.73
C ALA A 30 6.99 -3.97 15.99
N GLN A 31 6.61 -2.70 15.81
CA GLN A 31 6.27 -1.79 16.91
C GLN A 31 4.84 -1.99 17.45
N GLY A 32 4.06 -2.86 16.83
CA GLY A 32 2.68 -3.09 17.21
C GLY A 32 1.76 -1.87 17.03
N PHE A 33 2.06 -0.95 16.12
CA PHE A 33 1.27 0.26 15.89
C PHE A 33 -0.05 -0.04 15.19
N THR A 34 -1.09 0.74 15.47
CA THR A 34 -2.36 0.65 14.74
C THR A 34 -2.23 1.30 13.37
N ILE A 35 -2.74 0.66 12.34
CA ILE A 35 -2.76 1.17 10.97
C ILE A 35 -4.17 1.61 10.60
N LEU A 36 -4.32 2.86 10.15
CA LEU A 36 -5.50 3.34 9.45
C LEU A 36 -5.21 3.35 7.96
N VAL A 37 -6.07 2.72 7.18
CA VAL A 37 -5.96 2.64 5.72
C VAL A 37 -7.32 2.87 5.09
N GLY A 38 -7.35 3.42 3.89
CA GLY A 38 -8.58 3.59 3.13
C GLY A 38 -9.07 2.30 2.47
N ASP A 39 -10.16 2.46 1.74
CA ASP A 39 -10.85 1.39 1.01
C ASP A 39 -10.73 1.56 -0.52
N CYS A 40 -9.82 2.42 -1.00
CA CYS A 40 -9.62 2.67 -2.43
C CYS A 40 -8.81 1.57 -3.12
N PHE A 41 -8.90 1.52 -4.45
CA PHE A 41 -7.96 0.76 -5.28
C PHE A 41 -6.53 1.32 -5.16
N GLY A 42 -5.56 0.56 -5.67
CA GLY A 42 -4.15 0.95 -5.63
C GLY A 42 -3.52 0.65 -4.28
N VAL A 43 -2.81 1.60 -3.72
CA VAL A 43 -2.01 1.39 -2.50
C VAL A 43 -2.84 0.88 -1.32
N ASP A 44 -4.07 1.35 -1.11
CA ASP A 44 -4.89 0.91 0.03
C ASP A 44 -5.12 -0.62 0.00
N VAL A 45 -5.50 -1.17 -1.15
CA VAL A 45 -5.71 -2.62 -1.32
C VAL A 45 -4.38 -3.39 -1.23
N LEU A 46 -3.31 -2.86 -1.82
CA LEU A 46 -2.00 -3.51 -1.78
C LEU A 46 -1.49 -3.64 -0.34
N ILE A 47 -1.68 -2.61 0.47
CA ILE A 47 -1.33 -2.62 1.89
C ILE A 47 -2.19 -3.62 2.65
N GLN A 48 -3.50 -3.63 2.43
CA GLN A 48 -4.39 -4.60 3.06
C GLN A 48 -3.97 -6.04 2.73
N ARG A 49 -3.64 -6.35 1.47
CA ARG A 49 -3.13 -7.67 1.06
C ARG A 49 -1.86 -8.04 1.81
N TYR A 50 -0.89 -7.14 1.88
CA TYR A 50 0.36 -7.38 2.57
C TYR A 50 0.16 -7.65 4.06
N LEU A 51 -0.60 -6.80 4.75
CA LEU A 51 -0.88 -6.94 6.18
C LEU A 51 -1.67 -8.22 6.47
N SER A 52 -2.62 -8.59 5.62
CA SER A 52 -3.38 -9.84 5.74
C SER A 52 -2.46 -11.07 5.56
N ALA A 53 -1.57 -11.06 4.57
CA ALA A 53 -0.61 -12.13 4.34
C ALA A 53 0.37 -12.31 5.51
N LYS A 54 0.70 -11.22 6.21
CA LYS A 54 1.53 -11.23 7.44
C LYS A 54 0.73 -11.58 8.70
N GLY A 55 -0.57 -11.77 8.62
CA GLY A 55 -1.42 -12.03 9.78
C GLY A 55 -1.58 -10.83 10.73
N TYR A 56 -1.21 -9.63 10.31
CA TYR A 56 -1.30 -8.44 11.15
C TYR A 56 -2.73 -7.95 11.26
N ARG A 57 -3.25 -7.83 12.50
CA ARG A 57 -4.67 -7.53 12.76
C ARG A 57 -4.95 -6.13 13.31
N GLN A 58 -3.90 -5.37 13.67
CA GLN A 58 -4.07 -4.01 14.21
C GLN A 58 -4.28 -3.00 13.09
N VAL A 59 -5.32 -3.23 12.31
CA VAL A 59 -5.66 -2.47 11.10
C VAL A 59 -7.12 -2.07 11.16
N THR A 60 -7.41 -0.82 10.80
CA THR A 60 -8.77 -0.32 10.62
C THR A 60 -8.92 0.24 9.22
N VAL A 61 -9.86 -0.29 8.47
CA VAL A 61 -10.23 0.21 7.13
C VAL A 61 -11.28 1.30 7.29
N CYS A 62 -10.93 2.53 6.91
CA CYS A 62 -11.84 3.65 6.94
C CYS A 62 -12.58 3.79 5.61
N HIS A 63 -13.88 4.01 5.67
CA HIS A 63 -14.74 4.14 4.50
C HIS A 63 -15.88 5.14 4.73
N ILE A 64 -16.53 5.61 3.66
CA ILE A 64 -17.67 6.54 3.71
C ILE A 64 -18.98 5.81 3.46
N ASN A 65 -19.01 4.92 2.47
CA ASN A 65 -20.22 4.20 2.08
C ASN A 65 -20.72 3.28 3.21
N ALA A 66 -21.95 2.79 3.12
CA ALA A 66 -22.51 1.83 4.08
C ALA A 66 -21.64 0.58 4.26
N ARG A 67 -20.88 0.21 3.23
CA ARG A 67 -19.85 -0.86 3.28
C ARG A 67 -18.58 -0.37 2.63
N PRO A 68 -17.39 -0.82 3.11
CA PRO A 68 -16.12 -0.52 2.44
C PRO A 68 -16.12 -1.10 1.03
N ARG A 69 -15.54 -0.37 0.06
CA ARG A 69 -15.35 -0.86 -1.32
C ARG A 69 -14.40 -2.06 -1.36
N HIS A 70 -13.36 -2.00 -0.52
CA HIS A 70 -12.40 -3.08 -0.33
C HIS A 70 -12.07 -3.23 1.15
N ASN A 71 -12.24 -4.46 1.66
CA ASN A 71 -11.81 -4.85 3.00
C ASN A 71 -11.46 -6.34 3.00
N LEU A 72 -10.24 -6.67 3.35
CA LEU A 72 -9.72 -8.04 3.40
C LEU A 72 -9.84 -8.66 4.80
N GLY A 73 -10.98 -8.45 5.46
CA GLY A 73 -11.29 -9.05 6.76
C GLY A 73 -10.70 -8.30 7.94
N PHE A 74 -10.43 -7.00 7.81
CA PHE A 74 -10.03 -6.12 8.90
C PHE A 74 -11.24 -5.46 9.57
N ASN A 75 -11.04 -4.94 10.76
CA ASN A 75 -12.00 -4.03 11.37
C ASN A 75 -12.21 -2.83 10.43
N SER A 76 -13.44 -2.31 10.39
CA SER A 76 -13.73 -1.14 9.57
C SER A 76 -14.51 -0.08 10.35
N THR A 77 -14.32 1.16 9.95
CA THR A 77 -15.00 2.32 10.52
C THR A 77 -15.63 3.14 9.41
N GLN A 78 -16.95 3.29 9.47
CA GLN A 78 -17.64 4.23 8.62
C GLN A 78 -17.41 5.65 9.15
N VAL A 79 -16.84 6.50 8.31
CA VAL A 79 -16.54 7.89 8.66
C VAL A 79 -17.70 8.78 8.19
N PRO A 80 -18.20 9.69 9.01
CA PRO A 80 -19.18 10.67 8.58
C PRO A 80 -18.64 11.55 7.45
N GLY A 81 -19.44 11.73 6.41
CA GLY A 81 -19.09 12.55 5.25
C GLY A 81 -19.68 12.00 3.95
N THR A 82 -19.51 12.75 2.88
CA THR A 82 -20.02 12.39 1.55
C THR A 82 -18.91 12.25 0.51
N ARG A 83 -17.71 12.79 0.81
CA ARG A 83 -16.56 12.79 -0.12
C ARG A 83 -15.44 11.94 0.42
N GLN A 84 -14.66 11.32 -0.47
CA GLN A 84 -13.48 10.54 -0.08
C GLN A 84 -12.45 11.34 0.72
N THR A 85 -12.39 12.66 0.49
CA THR A 85 -11.54 13.58 1.25
C THR A 85 -11.94 13.71 2.72
N ASP A 86 -13.21 13.44 3.07
CA ASP A 86 -13.68 13.52 4.46
C ASP A 86 -13.10 12.35 5.27
N LYS A 87 -13.07 11.15 4.68
CA LYS A 87 -12.39 9.98 5.22
C LYS A 87 -10.89 10.25 5.45
N ASP A 88 -10.23 10.81 4.44
CA ASP A 88 -8.81 11.12 4.52
C ASP A 88 -8.52 12.16 5.61
N ALA A 89 -9.39 13.16 5.74
CA ALA A 89 -9.30 14.17 6.81
C ALA A 89 -9.48 13.53 8.20
N TYR A 90 -10.43 12.60 8.35
CA TYR A 90 -10.61 11.84 9.58
C TYR A 90 -9.34 11.07 9.95
N MET A 91 -8.79 10.26 9.02
CA MET A 91 -7.58 9.48 9.27
C MET A 91 -6.39 10.38 9.62
N GLY A 92 -6.25 11.53 8.92
CA GLY A 92 -5.19 12.50 9.21
C GLY A 92 -5.28 13.17 10.58
N ARG A 93 -6.50 13.36 11.12
CA ARG A 93 -6.70 13.89 12.48
C ARG A 93 -6.54 12.84 13.57
N THR A 94 -6.84 11.59 13.25
CA THR A 94 -6.83 10.48 14.22
C THR A 94 -5.43 9.89 14.40
N ALA A 95 -4.60 9.90 13.35
CA ALA A 95 -3.28 9.31 13.38
C ALA A 95 -2.22 10.22 14.01
N ASN A 96 -1.20 9.62 14.60
CA ASN A 96 -0.03 10.33 15.13
C ASN A 96 0.98 10.66 14.02
N PHE A 97 1.13 9.75 13.05
CA PHE A 97 2.07 9.89 11.93
C PHE A 97 1.48 9.33 10.65
N GLY A 98 2.05 9.73 9.52
CA GLY A 98 1.69 9.24 8.19
C GLY A 98 2.79 8.41 7.53
N LEU A 99 2.37 7.48 6.67
CA LEU A 99 3.19 6.84 5.66
C LEU A 99 2.51 7.02 4.31
N ALA A 100 3.16 7.69 3.37
CA ALA A 100 2.63 7.88 2.03
C ALA A 100 3.48 7.14 0.99
N ILE A 101 2.82 6.40 0.12
CA ILE A 101 3.43 5.74 -1.05
C ILE A 101 2.90 6.47 -2.27
N TRP A 102 3.73 7.32 -2.86
CA TRP A 102 3.30 8.37 -3.78
C TRP A 102 3.98 8.29 -5.14
N ASP A 103 3.18 8.46 -6.18
CA ASP A 103 3.62 8.47 -7.59
C ASP A 103 4.17 9.84 -8.10
N GLY A 104 4.28 10.81 -7.20
CA GLY A 104 4.71 12.17 -7.57
C GLY A 104 3.62 13.05 -8.17
N ALA A 105 2.45 12.50 -8.51
CA ALA A 105 1.40 13.20 -9.24
C ALA A 105 0.04 13.22 -8.53
N SER A 106 -0.31 12.18 -7.79
CA SER A 106 -1.62 12.04 -7.14
C SER A 106 -1.93 13.16 -6.15
N PRO A 107 -2.91 14.06 -6.44
CA PRO A 107 -3.20 15.21 -5.59
C PRO A 107 -3.83 14.80 -4.25
N GLY A 108 -4.57 13.69 -4.20
CA GLY A 108 -5.15 13.17 -2.97
C GLY A 108 -4.07 12.75 -1.97
N THR A 109 -3.04 12.04 -2.44
CA THR A 109 -1.89 11.64 -1.61
C THR A 109 -1.09 12.85 -1.16
N ALA A 110 -0.85 13.84 -2.04
CA ALA A 110 -0.17 15.08 -1.69
C ALA A 110 -0.90 15.83 -0.56
N LYS A 111 -2.23 15.94 -0.63
CA LYS A 111 -3.05 16.52 0.44
C LYS A 111 -2.92 15.74 1.75
N ASN A 112 -2.87 14.42 1.70
CA ASN A 112 -2.72 13.59 2.90
C ASN A 112 -1.35 13.78 3.56
N MET A 113 -0.29 13.93 2.77
CA MET A 113 1.06 14.23 3.28
C MET A 113 1.12 15.57 4.03
N ALA A 114 0.34 16.56 3.62
CA ALA A 114 0.29 17.87 4.28
C ALA A 114 -0.51 17.88 5.59
N ARG A 115 -1.28 16.82 5.90
CA ARG A 115 -2.16 16.78 7.08
C ARG A 115 -1.42 16.49 8.38
N LEU A 116 -0.34 15.72 8.32
CA LEU A 116 0.41 15.29 9.50
C LEU A 116 1.86 14.93 9.11
N LYS A 117 2.73 14.80 10.12
CA LYS A 117 4.13 14.39 9.89
C LYS A 117 4.17 13.03 9.17
N THR A 118 4.56 13.03 7.91
CA THR A 118 4.47 11.88 7.02
C THR A 118 5.84 11.47 6.47
N LYS A 119 6.16 10.18 6.56
CA LYS A 119 7.25 9.58 5.80
C LYS A 119 6.75 9.29 4.38
N VAL A 120 7.44 9.84 3.40
CA VAL A 120 7.09 9.66 1.98
C VAL A 120 8.00 8.62 1.34
N ILE A 121 7.41 7.70 0.60
CA ILE A 121 8.09 6.76 -0.30
C ILE A 121 7.61 7.10 -1.71
N ALA A 122 8.46 7.80 -2.45
CA ALA A 122 8.19 8.14 -3.84
C ALA A 122 8.33 6.89 -4.73
N VAL A 123 7.40 6.69 -5.64
CA VAL A 123 7.40 5.63 -6.64
C VAL A 123 7.24 6.30 -7.99
N ASN A 124 8.28 6.32 -8.78
CA ASN A 124 8.21 6.88 -10.13
C ASN A 124 7.57 5.84 -11.07
N SER A 125 6.65 6.26 -11.92
CA SER A 125 6.05 5.43 -12.97
C SER A 125 7.08 4.89 -13.97
N ASN A 126 8.23 5.54 -14.05
CA ASN A 126 9.38 5.19 -14.88
C ASN A 126 10.50 4.52 -14.07
N ASP A 127 10.20 4.00 -12.87
CA ASP A 127 11.19 3.34 -12.04
C ASP A 127 11.64 2.05 -12.75
N THR A 128 12.76 2.13 -13.43
CA THR A 128 13.42 1.03 -14.14
C THR A 128 14.25 0.19 -13.18
N THR A 129 14.06 0.34 -11.89
CA THR A 129 14.76 -0.45 -10.87
C THR A 129 14.02 -1.75 -10.58
N CYS A 130 14.77 -2.81 -10.36
CA CYS A 130 14.20 -4.08 -9.89
C CYS A 130 13.49 -3.87 -8.56
N ILE A 131 12.22 -4.24 -8.49
CA ILE A 131 11.38 -4.07 -7.31
C ILE A 131 11.86 -4.85 -6.08
N LEU A 132 12.70 -5.87 -6.28
CA LEU A 132 13.15 -6.77 -5.23
C LEU A 132 14.52 -6.38 -4.65
N CYS A 133 15.46 -5.96 -5.50
CA CYS A 133 16.84 -5.68 -5.08
C CYS A 133 17.34 -4.27 -5.43
N ASN A 134 16.50 -3.43 -6.03
CA ASN A 134 16.81 -2.06 -6.43
C ASN A 134 17.94 -1.91 -7.48
N THR A 135 18.39 -2.99 -8.13
CA THR A 135 19.34 -2.87 -9.24
C THR A 135 18.68 -2.19 -10.44
N THR A 136 19.46 -1.47 -11.21
CA THR A 136 19.05 -0.87 -12.49
C THR A 136 19.52 -1.67 -13.70
N SER A 137 20.31 -2.74 -13.49
CA SER A 137 20.84 -3.57 -14.57
C SER A 137 19.90 -4.73 -14.89
N GLU A 138 19.84 -5.08 -16.16
CA GLU A 138 19.09 -6.23 -16.69
C GLU A 138 17.63 -6.29 -16.26
N ILE A 139 16.95 -5.15 -16.31
CA ILE A 139 15.55 -5.03 -15.90
C ILE A 139 14.63 -5.52 -17.01
N GLY A 140 13.88 -6.57 -16.73
CA GLY A 140 12.73 -7.01 -17.51
C GLY A 140 11.42 -6.64 -16.84
N PHE A 141 10.31 -6.90 -17.52
CA PHE A 141 8.98 -6.69 -16.99
C PHE A 141 8.20 -8.02 -16.93
N VAL A 142 7.81 -8.43 -15.75
CA VAL A 142 6.97 -9.61 -15.56
C VAL A 142 5.51 -9.19 -15.42
N ARG A 143 4.62 -9.79 -16.19
CA ARG A 143 3.17 -9.63 -16.02
C ARG A 143 2.69 -10.60 -14.96
N ILE A 144 1.95 -10.10 -13.99
CA ILE A 144 1.35 -10.93 -12.95
C ILE A 144 -0.14 -11.08 -13.26
N PRO A 145 -0.64 -12.32 -13.38
CA PRO A 145 -2.08 -12.54 -13.46
C PRO A 145 -2.70 -12.18 -12.11
N LEU A 146 -3.44 -11.09 -12.07
CA LEU A 146 -4.27 -10.74 -10.92
C LEU A 146 -5.64 -11.36 -11.12
N THR A 147 -6.06 -12.21 -10.18
CA THR A 147 -7.32 -12.95 -10.25
C THR A 147 -8.57 -12.13 -9.94
N PHE A 148 -8.47 -10.82 -9.75
CA PHE A 148 -9.61 -9.95 -9.41
C PHE A 148 -9.69 -8.71 -10.31
N HIS A 149 -10.68 -8.67 -11.17
CA HIS A 149 -11.34 -7.52 -11.84
C HIS A 149 -10.51 -6.28 -12.21
N GLU A 150 -9.22 -6.39 -12.46
CA GLU A 150 -8.46 -5.32 -13.07
C GLU A 150 -8.27 -5.59 -14.57
N PRO A 151 -8.60 -4.64 -15.44
CA PRO A 151 -8.56 -4.85 -16.89
C PRO A 151 -7.16 -4.98 -17.49
N SER A 152 -6.10 -4.85 -16.69
CA SER A 152 -4.71 -5.02 -17.15
C SER A 152 -3.83 -5.66 -16.09
N ASN A 153 -3.15 -6.73 -16.45
CA ASN A 153 -2.11 -7.31 -15.61
C ASN A 153 -0.94 -6.31 -15.46
N PRO A 154 -0.58 -5.88 -14.24
CA PRO A 154 0.49 -4.93 -14.06
C PRO A 154 1.83 -5.52 -14.52
N LYS A 155 2.60 -4.71 -15.21
CA LYS A 155 3.99 -5.01 -15.52
C LYS A 155 4.85 -4.62 -14.32
N ILE A 156 5.64 -5.55 -13.82
CA ILE A 156 6.52 -5.34 -12.67
C ILE A 156 7.97 -5.36 -13.12
N PRO A 157 8.73 -4.30 -12.87
CA PRO A 157 10.15 -4.27 -13.17
C PRO A 157 10.90 -5.26 -12.25
N THR A 158 11.53 -6.24 -12.85
CA THR A 158 12.27 -7.29 -12.15
C THR A 158 13.56 -7.58 -12.90
N CYS A 159 14.70 -7.63 -12.21
CA CYS A 159 15.94 -8.01 -12.85
C CYS A 159 15.97 -9.52 -13.10
N TYR A 160 16.76 -9.94 -14.09
CA TYR A 160 16.88 -11.33 -14.49
C TYR A 160 17.26 -12.24 -13.31
N SER A 161 18.23 -11.84 -12.52
CA SER A 161 18.67 -12.61 -11.33
C SER A 161 17.56 -12.84 -10.30
N CYS A 162 16.72 -11.83 -10.02
CA CYS A 162 15.59 -11.98 -9.10
C CYS A 162 14.47 -12.85 -9.69
N TYR A 163 14.28 -12.81 -11.00
CA TYR A 163 13.32 -13.65 -11.71
C TYR A 163 13.75 -15.14 -11.66
N GLU A 164 14.95 -15.44 -12.12
CA GLU A 164 15.50 -16.81 -12.17
C GLU A 164 15.64 -17.45 -10.79
N SER A 165 16.01 -16.68 -9.76
CA SER A 165 16.16 -17.20 -8.39
C SER A 165 14.84 -17.51 -7.68
N GLY A 166 13.70 -17.34 -8.32
CA GLY A 166 12.38 -17.53 -7.71
C GLY A 166 11.99 -16.48 -6.67
N LYS A 167 12.83 -15.48 -6.41
CA LYS A 167 12.56 -14.40 -5.45
C LYS A 167 11.28 -13.63 -5.78
N LEU A 168 10.96 -13.51 -7.07
CA LEU A 168 9.73 -12.85 -7.50
C LEU A 168 8.50 -13.63 -7.01
N LYS A 169 8.44 -14.93 -7.20
CA LYS A 169 7.34 -15.80 -6.76
C LYS A 169 7.13 -15.67 -5.25
N GLN A 170 8.20 -15.85 -4.48
CA GLN A 170 8.17 -15.69 -3.02
C GLN A 170 7.70 -14.29 -2.59
N ALA A 171 8.16 -13.25 -3.28
CA ALA A 171 7.76 -11.88 -2.98
C ALA A 171 6.28 -11.61 -3.30
N LEU A 172 5.71 -12.27 -4.31
CA LEU A 172 4.30 -12.18 -4.65
C LEU A 172 3.42 -12.90 -3.62
N GLU A 173 3.80 -14.10 -3.22
CA GLU A 173 3.11 -14.87 -2.18
C GLU A 173 3.08 -14.08 -0.86
N LEU A 174 4.20 -13.47 -0.45
CA LEU A 174 4.27 -12.60 0.73
C LEU A 174 3.37 -11.36 0.63
N ARG A 175 2.98 -10.94 -0.57
CA ARG A 175 2.04 -9.84 -0.82
C ARG A 175 0.59 -10.30 -0.94
N GLY A 176 0.34 -11.61 -0.72
CA GLY A 176 -0.98 -12.21 -0.87
C GLY A 176 -1.44 -12.36 -2.33
N ILE A 177 -0.49 -12.33 -3.28
CA ILE A 177 -0.73 -12.58 -4.70
C ILE A 177 -0.39 -14.04 -4.97
N LYS A 178 -1.41 -14.82 -5.35
CA LYS A 178 -1.21 -16.22 -5.78
C LYS A 178 -0.63 -16.23 -7.19
N CYS A 179 0.46 -16.94 -7.39
CA CYS A 179 1.10 -17.20 -8.68
C CYS A 179 0.61 -18.53 -9.25
#